data_f7ecf83809a32942238dee2efc056272
#
_entry.id   f7ecf83809a32942238dee2efc056272
#
_cell.length_a   1.000
_cell.length_b   1.000
_cell.length_c   1.000
_cell.angle_alpha   90.00
_cell.angle_beta   90.00
_cell.angle_gamma   90.00
#
_symmetry.space_group_name_H-M   'P 1'
#
loop_
_entity.id
_entity.type
_entity.pdbx_description
1 polymer ?
#
loop_
_entity_poly.entity_id
_entity_poly.type
_entity_poly.pdbx_seq_one_letter_code
_entity_poly.pdbx_strand_id
1 'polypeptide(L)'
;NFNYSFVQGRFSDEVAGIFQYFPINSWEKEFYLAKRLNFDSVEWIISDLSNPIFNSLFSKVIKKVLIKNKMKISSISMDMIMDNPLHKLTKSKIVWLSNRIKNSMKFFNIKRISIPIEERSRFNNKNEKKLALNNLALIYKKLSPKYKVCIETDMSPVSLINILSEKRFKKLGILLDLGNTRAHGFNIEDYFRLFPEKIYSIHVKYREKSYGKTQILKKNNFHELKFLVKNIKVLKNLEDISFQTFKSKRNFYSDIQKSIKNFNL
;
A
#
# COMPACT_ATOMS: atom_id res chain seq x y z
N ASN A 1 -6.89 18.28 -2.86
CA ASN A 1 -6.37 17.87 -1.53
C ASN A 1 -6.15 16.36 -1.52
N PHE A 2 -4.93 15.90 -1.21
CA PHE A 2 -4.61 14.50 -1.04
C PHE A 2 -4.94 14.05 0.38
N ASN A 3 -5.25 12.76 0.56
CA ASN A 3 -5.29 12.16 1.90
C ASN A 3 -3.87 11.83 2.35
N TYR A 4 -3.56 12.15 3.59
CA TYR A 4 -2.35 11.66 4.23
C TYR A 4 -2.72 10.49 5.14
N SER A 5 -2.13 9.33 4.86
CA SER A 5 -2.35 8.12 5.63
C SER A 5 -1.03 7.56 6.17
N PHE A 6 -1.13 6.75 7.18
CA PHE A 6 -0.03 5.90 7.61
C PHE A 6 -0.34 4.45 7.24
N VAL A 7 0.69 3.68 6.96
CA VAL A 7 0.57 2.23 6.78
C VAL A 7 0.47 1.58 8.16
N GLN A 8 -0.57 0.79 8.39
CA GLN A 8 -0.82 0.12 9.66
C GLN A 8 0.38 -0.73 10.11
N GLY A 9 0.57 -0.83 11.43
CA GLY A 9 1.74 -1.49 12.02
C GLY A 9 2.95 -0.57 12.18
N ARG A 10 2.88 0.69 11.70
CA ARG A 10 4.01 1.63 11.83
C ARG A 10 4.10 2.29 13.20
N PHE A 11 2.98 2.41 13.91
CA PHE A 11 2.92 2.94 15.28
C PHE A 11 2.85 1.84 16.36
N SER A 12 3.21 0.62 15.99
CA SER A 12 3.20 -0.55 16.87
C SER A 12 4.54 -1.28 16.81
N ASP A 13 4.81 -2.11 17.81
CA ASP A 13 5.94 -3.03 17.79
C ASP A 13 5.80 -4.08 16.68
N GLU A 14 6.88 -4.78 16.40
CA GLU A 14 6.88 -5.92 15.49
C GLU A 14 5.99 -7.03 16.06
N VAL A 15 5.24 -7.70 15.21
CA VAL A 15 4.43 -8.87 15.57
C VAL A 15 5.21 -10.13 15.19
N ALA A 16 5.56 -10.95 16.17
CA ALA A 16 6.37 -12.18 15.96
C ALA A 16 7.68 -11.94 15.16
N GLY A 17 8.32 -10.78 15.37
CA GLY A 17 9.54 -10.39 14.65
C GLY A 17 9.33 -9.92 13.22
N ILE A 18 8.09 -9.81 12.76
CA ILE A 18 7.74 -9.30 11.43
C ILE A 18 7.53 -7.78 11.51
N PHE A 19 8.32 -7.05 10.73
CA PHE A 19 8.31 -5.59 10.73
C PHE A 19 6.99 -4.97 10.25
N GLN A 20 6.35 -5.58 9.27
CA GLN A 20 5.04 -5.15 8.74
C GLN A 20 4.04 -6.29 8.87
N TYR A 21 3.21 -6.21 9.90
CA TYR A 21 2.15 -7.16 10.18
C TYR A 21 1.01 -6.43 10.89
N PHE A 22 -0.23 -6.94 10.79
CA PHE A 22 -1.36 -6.35 11.49
C PHE A 22 -1.18 -6.46 13.02
N PRO A 23 -1.12 -5.32 13.75
CA PRO A 23 -0.77 -5.34 15.17
C PRO A 23 -2.00 -5.61 16.06
N ILE A 24 -2.48 -6.87 16.08
CA ILE A 24 -3.75 -7.28 16.70
C ILE A 24 -3.93 -6.78 18.15
N ASN A 25 -2.85 -6.72 18.92
CA ASN A 25 -2.90 -6.32 20.34
C ASN A 25 -2.77 -4.81 20.56
N SER A 26 -2.43 -4.03 19.53
CA SER A 26 -2.14 -2.59 19.70
C SER A 26 -2.70 -1.70 18.58
N TRP A 27 -3.44 -2.27 17.64
CA TRP A 27 -3.96 -1.52 16.47
C TRP A 27 -4.79 -0.29 16.84
N GLU A 28 -5.54 -0.32 17.93
CA GLU A 28 -6.34 0.84 18.38
C GLU A 28 -5.46 2.02 18.80
N LYS A 29 -4.34 1.73 19.45
CA LYS A 29 -3.38 2.75 19.90
C LYS A 29 -2.75 3.48 18.73
N GLU A 30 -2.58 2.82 17.58
CA GLU A 30 -2.03 3.45 16.38
C GLU A 30 -2.84 4.66 15.93
N PHE A 31 -4.17 4.58 16.00
CA PHE A 31 -5.05 5.69 15.60
C PHE A 31 -4.88 6.92 16.47
N TYR A 32 -4.74 6.72 17.77
CA TYR A 32 -4.47 7.82 18.70
C TYR A 32 -3.12 8.49 18.42
N LEU A 33 -2.08 7.70 18.22
CA LEU A 33 -0.73 8.21 17.92
C LEU A 33 -0.68 8.90 16.54
N ALA A 34 -1.30 8.31 15.54
CA ALA A 34 -1.38 8.89 14.20
C ALA A 34 -2.13 10.23 14.19
N LYS A 35 -3.23 10.33 14.93
CA LYS A 35 -3.98 11.59 15.05
C LYS A 35 -3.15 12.73 15.64
N ARG A 36 -2.26 12.45 16.58
CA ARG A 36 -1.31 13.44 17.13
C ARG A 36 -0.29 13.95 16.12
N LEU A 37 -0.11 13.22 15.02
CA LEU A 37 0.74 13.62 13.89
C LEU A 37 -0.07 14.10 12.67
N ASN A 38 -1.34 14.47 12.90
CA ASN A 38 -2.27 15.00 11.90
C ASN A 38 -2.60 14.05 10.74
N PHE A 39 -2.49 12.74 10.92
CA PHE A 39 -3.04 11.81 9.96
C PHE A 39 -4.57 11.78 10.03
N ASP A 40 -5.21 11.66 8.88
CA ASP A 40 -6.66 11.57 8.74
C ASP A 40 -7.12 10.16 8.36
N SER A 41 -6.20 9.31 7.95
CA SER A 41 -6.51 7.99 7.46
C SER A 41 -5.40 6.97 7.70
N VAL A 42 -5.78 5.70 7.57
CA VAL A 42 -4.89 4.55 7.64
C VAL A 42 -5.01 3.74 6.35
N GLU A 43 -3.91 3.24 5.85
CA GLU A 43 -3.88 2.11 4.94
C GLU A 43 -3.92 0.84 5.77
N TRP A 44 -5.03 0.10 5.67
CA TRP A 44 -5.29 -1.09 6.46
C TRP A 44 -4.58 -2.30 5.88
N ILE A 45 -3.72 -2.95 6.67
CA ILE A 45 -2.98 -4.14 6.25
C ILE A 45 -3.78 -5.40 6.51
N ILE A 46 -3.91 -6.25 5.49
CA ILE A 46 -4.40 -7.61 5.62
C ILE A 46 -3.21 -8.57 5.52
N SER A 47 -2.68 -8.97 6.68
CA SER A 47 -1.52 -9.86 6.78
C SER A 47 -1.91 -11.33 6.63
N ASP A 48 -3.14 -11.69 7.01
CA ASP A 48 -3.67 -13.05 6.93
C ASP A 48 -5.21 -13.07 6.93
N LEU A 49 -5.79 -14.26 6.89
CA LEU A 49 -7.24 -14.47 6.85
C LEU A 49 -7.96 -14.29 8.19
N SER A 50 -7.22 -14.23 9.29
CA SER A 50 -7.75 -13.96 10.64
C SER A 50 -7.93 -12.47 10.90
N ASN A 51 -7.53 -11.61 9.96
CA ASN A 51 -7.58 -10.15 10.09
C ASN A 51 -8.98 -9.70 10.53
N PRO A 52 -9.09 -8.87 11.59
CA PRO A 52 -10.37 -8.50 12.20
C PRO A 52 -11.31 -7.74 11.27
N ILE A 53 -10.82 -7.13 10.21
CA ILE A 53 -11.65 -6.45 9.20
C ILE A 53 -12.64 -7.41 8.49
N PHE A 54 -12.37 -8.71 8.55
CA PHE A 54 -13.22 -9.75 7.99
C PHE A 54 -14.28 -10.29 8.95
N ASN A 55 -14.21 -9.90 10.22
CA ASN A 55 -15.15 -10.34 11.25
C ASN A 55 -16.20 -9.25 11.50
N SER A 56 -17.49 -9.60 11.41
CA SER A 56 -18.59 -8.64 11.51
C SER A 56 -18.68 -7.95 12.88
N LEU A 57 -18.37 -8.66 13.98
CA LEU A 57 -18.35 -8.08 15.33
C LEU A 57 -17.18 -7.12 15.49
N PHE A 58 -15.98 -7.56 15.11
CA PHE A 58 -14.80 -6.69 15.14
C PHE A 58 -14.94 -5.48 14.21
N SER A 59 -15.59 -5.62 13.07
CA SER A 59 -15.85 -4.49 12.18
C SER A 59 -16.63 -3.37 12.85
N LYS A 60 -17.55 -3.70 13.76
CA LYS A 60 -18.26 -2.68 14.55
C LYS A 60 -17.32 -1.98 15.55
N VAL A 61 -16.40 -2.71 16.16
CA VAL A 61 -15.38 -2.14 17.06
C VAL A 61 -14.44 -1.21 16.28
N ILE A 62 -13.94 -1.68 15.14
CA ILE A 62 -13.10 -0.87 14.24
C ILE A 62 -13.81 0.44 13.89
N LYS A 63 -15.09 0.38 13.51
CA LYS A 63 -15.87 1.57 13.15
C LYS A 63 -15.98 2.56 14.31
N LYS A 64 -16.19 2.06 15.54
CA LYS A 64 -16.22 2.92 16.74
C LYS A 64 -14.88 3.63 16.98
N VAL A 65 -13.76 2.90 16.81
CA VAL A 65 -12.40 3.47 16.98
C VAL A 65 -12.12 4.53 15.91
N LEU A 66 -12.49 4.28 14.64
CA LEU A 66 -12.35 5.26 13.56
C LEU A 66 -13.14 6.55 13.85
N ILE A 67 -14.40 6.43 14.29
CA ILE A 67 -15.24 7.58 14.64
C ILE A 67 -14.64 8.36 15.82
N LYS A 68 -14.24 7.66 16.90
CA LYS A 68 -13.63 8.28 18.10
C LYS A 68 -12.40 9.11 17.75
N ASN A 69 -11.57 8.62 16.83
CA ASN A 69 -10.33 9.29 16.41
C ASN A 69 -10.52 10.24 15.21
N LYS A 70 -11.75 10.38 14.68
CA LYS A 70 -12.04 11.16 13.48
C LYS A 70 -11.15 10.76 12.29
N MET A 71 -10.97 9.45 12.09
CA MET A 71 -10.13 8.85 11.05
C MET A 71 -10.94 7.93 10.14
N LYS A 72 -10.40 7.64 8.97
CA LYS A 72 -10.98 6.70 7.98
C LYS A 72 -9.93 5.68 7.52
N ILE A 73 -10.40 4.59 6.91
CA ILE A 73 -9.52 3.68 6.17
C ILE A 73 -9.48 4.21 4.73
N SER A 74 -8.31 4.64 4.27
CA SER A 74 -8.11 5.16 2.90
C SER A 74 -8.04 4.03 1.88
N SER A 75 -7.38 2.95 2.25
CA SER A 75 -7.13 1.79 1.38
C SER A 75 -6.92 0.51 2.19
N ILE A 76 -6.96 -0.60 1.49
CA ILE A 76 -6.53 -1.92 1.99
C ILE A 76 -5.24 -2.30 1.27
N SER A 77 -4.23 -2.75 2.00
CA SER A 77 -3.08 -3.47 1.46
C SER A 77 -3.22 -4.97 1.71
N MET A 78 -3.07 -5.75 0.63
CA MET A 78 -3.19 -7.22 0.65
C MET A 78 -1.84 -7.88 0.95
N ASP A 79 -1.21 -7.53 2.07
CA ASP A 79 0.14 -7.99 2.44
C ASP A 79 0.24 -9.52 2.51
N MET A 80 -0.86 -10.21 2.80
CA MET A 80 -0.92 -11.68 2.77
C MET A 80 -0.50 -12.29 1.42
N ILE A 81 -0.54 -11.52 0.34
CA ILE A 81 -0.09 -11.97 -1.00
C ILE A 81 1.44 -12.09 -1.06
N MET A 82 2.17 -11.42 -0.19
CA MET A 82 3.63 -11.57 -0.09
C MET A 82 4.04 -13.00 0.25
N ASP A 83 3.30 -13.66 1.13
CA ASP A 83 3.55 -15.04 1.56
C ASP A 83 2.73 -16.07 0.78
N ASN A 84 1.65 -15.63 0.13
CA ASN A 84 0.78 -16.43 -0.72
C ASN A 84 0.64 -15.80 -2.11
N PRO A 85 1.69 -15.84 -2.95
CA PRO A 85 1.72 -15.17 -4.25
C PRO A 85 0.54 -15.53 -5.15
N LEU A 86 0.05 -14.57 -5.91
CA LEU A 86 -1.13 -14.74 -6.77
C LEU A 86 -1.04 -15.98 -7.66
N HIS A 87 0.13 -16.32 -8.20
CA HIS A 87 0.32 -17.48 -9.07
C HIS A 87 0.14 -18.83 -8.35
N LYS A 88 0.21 -18.86 -7.01
CA LYS A 88 0.00 -20.07 -6.19
C LYS A 88 -1.45 -20.23 -5.70
N LEU A 89 -2.28 -19.21 -5.85
CA LEU A 89 -3.66 -19.25 -5.38
C LEU A 89 -4.59 -19.89 -6.41
N THR A 90 -5.53 -20.72 -5.94
CA THR A 90 -6.59 -21.28 -6.79
C THR A 90 -7.63 -20.24 -7.14
N LYS A 91 -8.31 -20.41 -8.27
CA LYS A 91 -9.42 -19.51 -8.69
C LYS A 91 -10.51 -19.39 -7.62
N SER A 92 -10.87 -20.51 -6.98
CA SER A 92 -11.91 -20.53 -5.92
C SER A 92 -11.49 -19.67 -4.74
N LYS A 93 -10.22 -19.79 -4.28
CA LYS A 93 -9.69 -18.97 -3.19
C LYS A 93 -9.64 -17.48 -3.55
N ILE A 94 -9.28 -17.14 -4.79
CA ILE A 94 -9.29 -15.76 -5.30
C ILE A 94 -10.71 -15.19 -5.28
N VAL A 95 -11.69 -15.93 -5.77
CA VAL A 95 -13.09 -15.48 -5.79
C VAL A 95 -13.63 -15.28 -4.37
N TRP A 96 -13.39 -16.25 -3.49
CA TRP A 96 -13.79 -16.20 -2.09
C TRP A 96 -13.17 -14.98 -1.37
N LEU A 97 -11.85 -14.79 -1.51
CA LEU A 97 -11.11 -13.67 -0.92
C LEU A 97 -11.64 -12.33 -1.44
N SER A 98 -11.83 -12.20 -2.75
CA SER A 98 -12.37 -10.99 -3.37
C SER A 98 -13.75 -10.61 -2.84
N ASN A 99 -14.61 -11.59 -2.54
CA ASN A 99 -15.93 -11.34 -1.94
C ASN A 99 -15.78 -10.79 -0.50
N ARG A 100 -14.92 -11.38 0.32
CA ARG A 100 -14.67 -10.88 1.70
C ARG A 100 -14.15 -9.45 1.68
N ILE A 101 -13.15 -9.18 0.84
CA ILE A 101 -12.60 -7.84 0.64
C ILE A 101 -13.69 -6.86 0.21
N LYS A 102 -14.50 -7.23 -0.79
CA LYS A 102 -15.58 -6.38 -1.30
C LYS A 102 -16.58 -6.02 -0.20
N ASN A 103 -16.92 -6.96 0.68
CA ASN A 103 -17.80 -6.73 1.81
C ASN A 103 -17.19 -5.75 2.84
N SER A 104 -15.91 -5.93 3.18
CA SER A 104 -15.19 -5.01 4.08
C SER A 104 -15.08 -3.62 3.45
N MET A 105 -14.72 -3.52 2.17
CA MET A 105 -14.66 -2.24 1.46
C MET A 105 -16.02 -1.52 1.45
N LYS A 106 -17.11 -2.26 1.24
CA LYS A 106 -18.47 -1.70 1.30
C LYS A 106 -18.80 -1.20 2.70
N PHE A 107 -18.53 -1.99 3.73
CA PHE A 107 -18.87 -1.67 5.12
C PHE A 107 -18.15 -0.42 5.63
N PHE A 108 -16.84 -0.28 5.33
CA PHE A 108 -16.02 0.85 5.75
C PHE A 108 -15.95 2.01 4.74
N ASN A 109 -16.68 1.90 3.62
CA ASN A 109 -16.62 2.88 2.53
C ASN A 109 -15.22 3.08 1.94
N ILE A 110 -14.40 2.03 1.91
CA ILE A 110 -13.05 2.05 1.35
C ILE A 110 -13.14 2.07 -0.18
N LYS A 111 -12.33 2.89 -0.84
CA LYS A 111 -12.39 3.07 -2.30
C LYS A 111 -11.26 2.38 -3.06
N ARG A 112 -10.16 2.06 -2.39
CA ARG A 112 -8.96 1.52 -3.01
C ARG A 112 -8.42 0.29 -2.30
N ILE A 113 -7.78 -0.57 -3.08
CA ILE A 113 -7.03 -1.74 -2.62
C ILE A 113 -5.73 -1.84 -3.39
N SER A 114 -4.64 -2.15 -2.70
CA SER A 114 -3.33 -2.49 -3.29
C SER A 114 -3.05 -3.98 -3.16
N ILE A 115 -2.43 -4.52 -4.21
CA ILE A 115 -2.04 -5.92 -4.32
C ILE A 115 -0.54 -5.95 -4.58
N PRO A 116 0.28 -6.44 -3.65
CA PRO A 116 1.71 -6.51 -3.84
C PRO A 116 2.07 -7.59 -4.87
N ILE A 117 2.91 -7.22 -5.84
CA ILE A 117 3.58 -8.11 -6.80
C ILE A 117 5.06 -7.73 -6.79
N GLU A 118 5.69 -7.95 -5.66
CA GLU A 118 7.06 -7.54 -5.38
C GLU A 118 7.74 -8.55 -4.45
N GLU A 119 9.04 -8.46 -4.33
CA GLU A 119 9.84 -9.30 -3.41
C GLU A 119 9.43 -10.80 -3.46
N ARG A 120 8.89 -11.34 -2.36
CA ARG A 120 8.46 -12.74 -2.27
C ARG A 120 7.25 -13.10 -3.11
N SER A 121 6.44 -12.11 -3.50
CA SER A 121 5.24 -12.32 -4.33
C SER A 121 5.49 -12.16 -5.84
N ARG A 122 6.73 -11.90 -6.25
CA ARG A 122 7.11 -11.83 -7.68
C ARG A 122 6.80 -13.12 -8.41
N PHE A 123 6.65 -12.99 -9.71
CA PHE A 123 6.70 -14.13 -10.62
C PHE A 123 8.11 -14.23 -11.26
N ASN A 124 8.67 -15.44 -11.28
CA ASN A 124 10.05 -15.67 -11.69
C ASN A 124 10.15 -16.22 -13.12
N ASN A 125 9.02 -16.62 -13.72
CA ASN A 125 8.98 -17.19 -15.07
C ASN A 125 7.66 -16.84 -15.78
N LYS A 126 7.58 -17.15 -17.07
CA LYS A 126 6.42 -16.84 -17.92
C LYS A 126 5.12 -17.51 -17.44
N ASN A 127 5.21 -18.73 -16.90
CA ASN A 127 4.03 -19.46 -16.42
C ASN A 127 3.47 -18.82 -15.15
N GLU A 128 4.32 -18.53 -14.15
CA GLU A 128 3.93 -17.82 -12.95
C GLU A 128 3.35 -16.45 -13.28
N LYS A 129 3.97 -15.70 -14.21
CA LYS A 129 3.43 -14.42 -14.71
C LYS A 129 2.02 -14.60 -15.24
N LYS A 130 1.80 -15.58 -16.13
CA LYS A 130 0.48 -15.86 -16.71
C LYS A 130 -0.56 -16.17 -15.63
N LEU A 131 -0.23 -17.04 -14.66
CA LEU A 131 -1.11 -17.40 -13.55
C LEU A 131 -1.40 -16.20 -12.65
N ALA A 132 -0.38 -15.44 -12.26
CA ALA A 132 -0.54 -14.23 -11.44
C ALA A 132 -1.44 -13.20 -12.09
N LEU A 133 -1.22 -12.90 -13.39
CA LEU A 133 -2.03 -11.92 -14.12
C LEU A 133 -3.46 -12.41 -14.36
N ASN A 134 -3.69 -13.72 -14.52
CA ASN A 134 -5.03 -14.27 -14.60
C ASN A 134 -5.78 -14.13 -13.26
N ASN A 135 -5.12 -14.40 -12.14
CA ASN A 135 -5.68 -14.24 -10.81
C ASN A 135 -5.90 -12.75 -10.45
N LEU A 136 -4.97 -11.88 -10.83
CA LEU A 136 -5.16 -10.43 -10.72
C LEU A 136 -6.39 -9.96 -11.51
N ALA A 137 -6.59 -10.49 -12.73
CA ALA A 137 -7.75 -10.15 -13.56
C ALA A 137 -9.07 -10.58 -12.92
N LEU A 138 -9.11 -11.72 -12.21
CA LEU A 138 -10.27 -12.14 -11.46
C LEU A 138 -10.61 -11.20 -10.32
N ILE A 139 -9.61 -10.78 -9.51
CA ILE A 139 -9.77 -9.79 -8.44
C ILE A 139 -10.26 -8.47 -9.05
N TYR A 140 -9.56 -7.99 -10.09
CA TYR A 140 -9.88 -6.75 -10.78
C TYR A 140 -11.32 -6.73 -11.32
N LYS A 141 -11.75 -7.77 -12.04
CA LYS A 141 -13.13 -7.91 -12.54
C LYS A 141 -14.16 -7.88 -11.42
N LYS A 142 -13.84 -8.47 -10.26
CA LYS A 142 -14.76 -8.56 -9.12
C LYS A 142 -14.93 -7.23 -8.38
N LEU A 143 -13.87 -6.43 -8.30
CA LEU A 143 -13.81 -5.19 -7.53
C LEU A 143 -14.04 -3.94 -8.39
N SER A 144 -13.45 -3.85 -9.57
CA SER A 144 -13.72 -2.79 -10.54
C SER A 144 -15.10 -3.05 -11.19
N PRO A 145 -15.89 -2.04 -11.54
CA PRO A 145 -15.59 -0.63 -11.63
C PRO A 145 -15.83 0.18 -10.34
N LYS A 146 -16.30 -0.46 -9.28
CA LYS A 146 -16.71 0.26 -8.05
C LYS A 146 -15.51 0.73 -7.22
N TYR A 147 -14.42 -0.02 -7.25
CA TYR A 147 -13.23 0.20 -6.43
C TYR A 147 -11.99 0.34 -7.30
N LYS A 148 -11.06 1.20 -6.88
CA LYS A 148 -9.74 1.32 -7.50
C LYS A 148 -8.88 0.16 -7.05
N VAL A 149 -8.35 -0.60 -8.00
CA VAL A 149 -7.40 -1.69 -7.75
C VAL A 149 -6.03 -1.22 -8.22
N CYS A 150 -5.04 -1.25 -7.33
CA CYS A 150 -3.65 -0.92 -7.62
C CYS A 150 -2.78 -2.16 -7.48
N ILE A 151 -1.69 -2.20 -8.20
CA ILE A 151 -0.56 -3.07 -7.89
C ILE A 151 0.55 -2.24 -7.25
N GLU A 152 1.13 -2.76 -6.18
CA GLU A 152 2.42 -2.32 -5.65
C GLU A 152 3.47 -3.26 -6.23
N THR A 153 4.54 -2.71 -6.81
CA THR A 153 5.49 -3.56 -7.52
C THR A 153 6.88 -2.94 -7.59
N ASP A 154 7.86 -3.80 -7.65
CA ASP A 154 9.27 -3.51 -7.89
C ASP A 154 9.71 -3.79 -9.35
N MET A 155 8.75 -3.86 -10.26
CA MET A 155 9.03 -3.95 -11.70
C MET A 155 9.43 -2.60 -12.27
N SER A 156 10.33 -2.64 -13.28
CA SER A 156 10.69 -1.42 -14.01
C SER A 156 9.49 -0.80 -14.72
N PRO A 157 9.49 0.53 -14.97
CA PRO A 157 8.42 1.20 -15.72
C PRO A 157 8.12 0.53 -17.08
N VAL A 158 9.17 0.10 -17.80
CA VAL A 158 9.03 -0.58 -19.09
C VAL A 158 8.30 -1.92 -18.95
N SER A 159 8.61 -2.69 -17.91
CA SER A 159 7.93 -3.96 -17.64
C SER A 159 6.45 -3.76 -17.30
N LEU A 160 6.11 -2.66 -16.64
CA LEU A 160 4.74 -2.30 -16.28
C LEU A 160 3.88 -1.92 -17.50
N ILE A 161 4.44 -1.30 -18.53
CA ILE A 161 3.71 -0.96 -19.76
C ILE A 161 2.98 -2.20 -20.29
N ASN A 162 3.68 -3.34 -20.39
CA ASN A 162 3.12 -4.58 -20.93
C ASN A 162 1.92 -5.11 -20.14
N ILE A 163 1.85 -4.83 -18.83
CA ILE A 163 0.74 -5.24 -17.98
C ILE A 163 -0.40 -4.24 -18.08
N LEU A 164 -0.09 -2.96 -17.93
CA LEU A 164 -1.10 -1.91 -17.85
C LEU A 164 -1.75 -1.57 -19.19
N SER A 165 -1.15 -1.97 -20.31
CA SER A 165 -1.71 -1.86 -21.67
C SER A 165 -2.68 -2.99 -22.02
N GLU A 166 -2.72 -4.08 -21.25
CA GLU A 166 -3.68 -5.15 -21.50
C GLU A 166 -5.13 -4.62 -21.37
N LYS A 167 -5.96 -4.88 -22.37
CA LYS A 167 -7.38 -4.42 -22.40
C LYS A 167 -8.17 -4.76 -21.13
N ARG A 168 -7.85 -5.92 -20.52
CA ARG A 168 -8.51 -6.36 -19.27
C ARG A 168 -8.12 -5.51 -18.05
N PHE A 169 -7.05 -4.68 -18.11
CA PHE A 169 -6.54 -3.86 -17.02
C PHE A 169 -6.71 -2.34 -17.25
N LYS A 170 -7.73 -1.95 -18.02
CA LYS A 170 -7.92 -0.55 -18.45
C LYS A 170 -7.86 0.48 -17.30
N LYS A 171 -8.37 0.14 -16.11
CA LYS A 171 -8.39 1.01 -14.92
C LYS A 171 -7.53 0.45 -13.77
N LEU A 172 -6.66 -0.51 -14.03
CA LEU A 172 -5.70 -0.95 -13.04
C LEU A 172 -4.70 0.17 -12.79
N GLY A 173 -4.49 0.48 -11.51
CA GLY A 173 -3.58 1.54 -11.08
C GLY A 173 -2.27 1.01 -10.53
N ILE A 174 -1.44 1.96 -10.13
CA ILE A 174 -0.16 1.73 -9.46
C ILE A 174 -0.24 2.38 -8.07
N LEU A 175 0.24 1.66 -7.07
CA LEU A 175 0.78 2.23 -5.86
C LEU A 175 2.29 2.35 -6.08
N LEU A 176 2.79 3.57 -6.14
CA LEU A 176 4.21 3.86 -6.37
C LEU A 176 4.94 4.01 -5.03
N ASP A 177 5.85 3.08 -4.73
CA ASP A 177 6.71 3.15 -3.54
C ASP A 177 8.03 3.85 -3.89
N LEU A 178 8.27 5.02 -3.28
CA LEU A 178 9.46 5.81 -3.54
C LEU A 178 10.74 5.11 -3.07
N GLY A 179 10.66 4.38 -1.96
CA GLY A 179 11.80 3.64 -1.42
C GLY A 179 12.17 2.46 -2.31
N ASN A 180 11.18 1.72 -2.83
CA ASN A 180 11.42 0.62 -3.75
C ASN A 180 11.95 1.12 -5.09
N THR A 181 11.38 2.20 -5.64
CA THR A 181 11.89 2.88 -6.84
C THR A 181 13.38 3.18 -6.71
N ARG A 182 13.78 3.80 -5.58
CA ARG A 182 15.17 4.13 -5.28
C ARG A 182 16.05 2.90 -5.11
N ALA A 183 15.59 1.92 -4.32
CA ALA A 183 16.37 0.72 -4.01
C ALA A 183 16.68 -0.12 -5.25
N HIS A 184 15.76 -0.14 -6.22
CA HIS A 184 15.93 -0.82 -7.49
C HIS A 184 16.65 0.01 -8.57
N GLY A 185 16.99 1.27 -8.26
CA GLY A 185 17.67 2.17 -9.20
C GLY A 185 16.81 2.64 -10.36
N PHE A 186 15.49 2.62 -10.22
CA PHE A 186 14.57 3.13 -11.25
C PHE A 186 14.42 4.64 -11.14
N ASN A 187 14.19 5.31 -12.28
CA ASN A 187 13.91 6.72 -12.30
C ASN A 187 12.44 6.98 -12.01
N ILE A 188 12.16 7.82 -11.03
CA ILE A 188 10.79 8.22 -10.70
C ILE A 188 10.13 9.00 -11.84
N GLU A 189 10.92 9.77 -12.60
CA GLU A 189 10.49 10.53 -13.77
C GLU A 189 9.81 9.66 -14.81
N ASP A 190 10.32 8.44 -15.02
CA ASP A 190 9.72 7.51 -15.96
C ASP A 190 8.33 7.05 -15.54
N TYR A 191 8.10 6.81 -14.25
CA TYR A 191 6.75 6.50 -13.75
C TYR A 191 5.78 7.65 -13.97
N PHE A 192 6.21 8.88 -13.69
CA PHE A 192 5.37 10.07 -13.88
C PHE A 192 5.06 10.34 -15.34
N ARG A 193 6.06 10.14 -16.23
CA ARG A 193 5.91 10.33 -17.68
C ARG A 193 5.02 9.26 -18.32
N LEU A 194 5.19 7.99 -17.93
CA LEU A 194 4.49 6.86 -18.55
C LEU A 194 3.11 6.61 -17.95
N PHE A 195 2.91 6.93 -16.66
CA PHE A 195 1.71 6.55 -15.92
C PHE A 195 1.05 7.68 -15.12
N PRO A 196 0.97 8.93 -15.62
CA PRO A 196 0.47 10.06 -14.82
C PRO A 196 -0.99 9.88 -14.39
N GLU A 197 -1.77 9.09 -15.14
CA GLU A 197 -3.18 8.79 -14.83
C GLU A 197 -3.38 7.44 -14.12
N LYS A 198 -2.32 6.66 -13.94
CA LYS A 198 -2.38 5.33 -13.32
C LYS A 198 -1.86 5.30 -11.90
N ILE A 199 -1.10 6.30 -11.46
CA ILE A 199 -0.61 6.40 -10.08
C ILE A 199 -1.75 6.90 -9.21
N TYR A 200 -2.31 6.01 -8.38
CA TYR A 200 -3.43 6.32 -7.49
C TYR A 200 -3.01 6.50 -6.05
N SER A 201 -1.85 5.98 -5.67
CA SER A 201 -1.28 6.09 -4.33
C SER A 201 0.23 6.10 -4.37
N ILE A 202 0.82 6.71 -3.36
CA ILE A 202 2.27 6.76 -3.18
C ILE A 202 2.61 6.31 -1.76
N HIS A 203 3.57 5.39 -1.65
CA HIS A 203 4.22 5.10 -0.38
C HIS A 203 5.46 5.97 -0.20
N VAL A 204 5.46 6.72 0.91
CA VAL A 204 6.62 7.50 1.35
C VAL A 204 7.46 6.63 2.29
N LYS A 205 8.52 6.08 1.74
CA LYS A 205 9.50 5.25 2.41
C LYS A 205 10.88 5.63 1.90
N TYR A 206 11.88 5.72 2.77
CA TYR A 206 13.26 5.92 2.36
C TYR A 206 14.03 4.60 2.45
N ARG A 207 14.64 4.21 1.34
CA ARG A 207 15.58 3.09 1.26
C ARG A 207 16.87 3.58 0.61
N GLU A 208 18.00 3.01 1.01
CA GLU A 208 19.25 3.23 0.29
C GLU A 208 19.20 2.53 -1.07
N LYS A 209 20.04 3.01 -2.00
CA LYS A 209 20.23 2.37 -3.32
C LYS A 209 20.71 0.92 -3.16
N SER A 210 20.72 0.17 -4.25
CA SER A 210 21.23 -1.21 -4.30
C SER A 210 20.55 -2.12 -3.25
N TYR A 211 19.20 -2.12 -3.25
CA TYR A 211 18.36 -2.95 -2.37
C TYR A 211 18.55 -2.68 -0.87
N GLY A 212 18.99 -1.47 -0.52
CA GLY A 212 19.20 -1.08 0.86
C GLY A 212 17.96 -1.18 1.74
N LYS A 213 18.17 -1.31 3.04
CA LYS A 213 17.09 -1.40 4.04
C LYS A 213 16.36 -0.07 4.20
N THR A 214 15.11 -0.14 4.68
CA THR A 214 14.34 1.04 5.07
C THR A 214 15.02 1.76 6.24
N GLN A 215 15.12 3.07 6.15
CA GLN A 215 15.73 3.96 7.13
C GLN A 215 14.85 5.16 7.42
N ILE A 216 15.21 5.96 8.43
CA ILE A 216 14.60 7.26 8.69
C ILE A 216 14.72 8.13 7.44
N LEU A 217 13.63 8.79 7.06
CA LEU A 217 13.57 9.64 5.87
C LEU A 217 14.58 10.79 5.98
N LYS A 218 15.45 10.89 4.97
CA LYS A 218 16.50 11.91 4.86
C LYS A 218 16.17 12.87 3.71
N LYS A 219 15.66 14.06 4.00
CA LYS A 219 15.21 15.03 2.99
C LYS A 219 16.27 15.36 1.95
N ASN A 220 17.51 15.61 2.39
CA ASN A 220 18.56 16.15 1.51
C ASN A 220 19.01 15.17 0.43
N ASN A 221 19.01 13.89 0.69
CA ASN A 221 19.52 12.85 -0.20
C ASN A 221 18.42 12.00 -0.85
N PHE A 222 17.15 12.44 -0.80
CA PHE A 222 16.03 11.71 -1.33
C PHE A 222 15.46 12.42 -2.57
N HIS A 223 16.07 12.14 -3.72
CA HIS A 223 15.69 12.71 -5.00
C HIS A 223 14.23 12.44 -5.34
N GLU A 224 13.78 11.20 -5.15
CA GLU A 224 12.42 10.76 -5.46
C GLU A 224 11.36 11.56 -4.69
N LEU A 225 11.63 11.90 -3.43
CA LEU A 225 10.75 12.75 -2.65
C LEU A 225 10.73 14.20 -3.17
N LYS A 226 11.90 14.75 -3.46
CA LYS A 226 12.00 16.12 -4.00
C LYS A 226 11.29 16.23 -5.34
N PHE A 227 11.44 15.21 -6.20
CA PHE A 227 10.77 15.13 -7.48
C PHE A 227 9.25 15.04 -7.32
N LEU A 228 8.76 14.17 -6.41
CA LEU A 228 7.34 14.06 -6.08
C LEU A 228 6.77 15.42 -5.69
N VAL A 229 7.35 16.09 -4.70
CA VAL A 229 6.87 17.38 -4.18
C VAL A 229 6.75 18.42 -5.29
N LYS A 230 7.76 18.49 -6.16
CA LYS A 230 7.78 19.45 -7.29
C LYS A 230 6.74 19.14 -8.36
N ASN A 231 6.47 17.85 -8.61
CA ASN A 231 5.70 17.41 -9.78
C ASN A 231 4.36 16.75 -9.43
N ILE A 232 3.94 16.73 -8.17
CA ILE A 232 2.75 16.03 -7.70
C ILE A 232 1.47 16.37 -8.48
N LYS A 233 1.36 17.62 -8.96
CA LYS A 233 0.21 18.11 -9.73
C LYS A 233 0.04 17.43 -11.09
N VAL A 234 1.07 16.76 -11.60
CA VAL A 234 1.00 15.97 -12.85
C VAL A 234 0.15 14.71 -12.67
N LEU A 235 0.05 14.21 -11.43
CA LEU A 235 -0.67 12.98 -11.10
C LEU A 235 -2.17 13.25 -10.93
N LYS A 236 -2.91 13.14 -12.02
CA LYS A 236 -4.34 13.50 -12.08
C LYS A 236 -5.25 12.67 -11.17
N ASN A 237 -4.89 11.42 -10.92
CA ASN A 237 -5.71 10.44 -10.20
C ASN A 237 -5.13 10.03 -8.83
N LEU A 238 -4.10 10.75 -8.36
CA LEU A 238 -3.52 10.52 -7.05
C LEU A 238 -4.55 10.87 -5.95
N GLU A 239 -4.82 9.93 -5.06
CA GLU A 239 -5.78 10.11 -3.97
C GLU A 239 -5.13 10.13 -2.60
N ASP A 240 -3.98 9.47 -2.45
CA ASP A 240 -3.43 9.17 -1.14
C ASP A 240 -1.90 9.12 -1.16
N ILE A 241 -1.32 9.66 -0.10
CA ILE A 241 0.10 9.58 0.20
C ILE A 241 0.22 8.86 1.54
N SER A 242 0.66 7.61 1.51
CA SER A 242 0.77 6.77 2.69
C SER A 242 2.20 6.72 3.21
N PHE A 243 2.37 7.00 4.48
CA PHE A 243 3.66 6.95 5.14
C PHE A 243 3.98 5.53 5.61
N GLN A 244 4.87 4.87 4.88
CA GLN A 244 5.42 3.55 5.20
C GLN A 244 6.85 3.71 5.76
N THR A 245 7.02 4.63 6.66
CA THR A 245 8.33 5.04 7.17
C THR A 245 9.01 3.99 8.03
N PHE A 246 10.31 4.14 8.23
CA PHE A 246 11.08 3.35 9.19
C PHE A 246 10.50 3.48 10.60
N LYS A 247 10.58 2.42 11.37
CA LYS A 247 10.35 2.40 12.82
C LYS A 247 11.44 1.62 13.52
N SER A 248 11.96 2.12 14.62
CA SER A 248 12.80 1.36 15.54
C SER A 248 11.95 0.62 16.56
N LYS A 249 12.53 -0.38 17.23
CA LYS A 249 11.81 -1.16 18.25
C LYS A 249 11.34 -0.37 19.46
N ARG A 250 12.01 0.74 19.80
CA ARG A 250 11.74 1.50 21.04
C ARG A 250 11.22 2.91 20.80
N ASN A 251 11.44 3.48 19.63
CA ASN A 251 11.19 4.89 19.35
C ASN A 251 10.37 5.14 18.08
N PHE A 252 9.49 4.20 17.68
CA PHE A 252 8.76 4.29 16.42
C PHE A 252 7.98 5.61 16.24
N TYR A 253 7.38 6.15 17.31
CA TYR A 253 6.67 7.44 17.24
C TYR A 253 7.62 8.59 16.86
N SER A 254 8.77 8.69 17.54
CA SER A 254 9.79 9.71 17.26
C SER A 254 10.36 9.58 15.85
N ASP A 255 10.59 8.34 15.38
CA ASP A 255 11.13 8.07 14.04
C ASP A 255 10.14 8.51 12.95
N ILE A 256 8.85 8.23 13.14
CA ILE A 256 7.81 8.66 12.22
C ILE A 256 7.66 10.19 12.26
N GLN A 257 7.66 10.79 13.45
CA GLN A 257 7.61 12.25 13.60
C GLN A 257 8.76 12.95 12.89
N LYS A 258 9.99 12.43 13.00
CA LYS A 258 11.16 12.95 12.25
C LYS A 258 10.96 12.80 10.74
N SER A 259 10.43 11.65 10.30
CA SER A 259 10.17 11.41 8.88
C SER A 259 9.13 12.39 8.32
N ILE A 260 8.06 12.65 9.05
CA ILE A 260 7.01 13.62 8.64
C ILE A 260 7.58 15.04 8.58
N LYS A 261 8.34 15.47 9.61
CA LYS A 261 9.01 16.78 9.58
C LYS A 261 9.93 16.96 8.37
N ASN A 262 10.59 15.90 7.96
CA ASN A 262 11.46 15.90 6.78
C ASN A 262 10.68 15.83 5.46
N PHE A 263 9.40 15.47 5.48
CA PHE A 263 8.55 15.42 4.30
C PHE A 263 8.10 16.82 3.87
N ASN A 264 7.71 17.69 4.80
CA ASN A 264 7.22 19.08 4.60
C ASN A 264 6.70 19.35 3.17
N LEU A 265 5.43 19.00 2.93
CA LEU A 265 4.66 19.46 1.77
C LEU A 265 4.08 20.84 2.05
#